data_446cc2326f1557c141d522ecfa73211f
#
_entry.id   446cc2326f1557c141d522ecfa73211f
#
_cell.length_a   1.000
_cell.length_b   1.000
_cell.length_c   1.000
_cell.angle_alpha   90.00
_cell.angle_beta   90.00
_cell.angle_gamma   90.00
#
_symmetry.space_group_name_H-M   'P 1'
#
loop_
_entity.id
_entity.type
_entity.pdbx_description
1 polymer ?
#
loop_
_entity_poly.entity_id
_entity_poly.type
_entity_poly.pdbx_seq_one_letter_code
_entity_poly.pdbx_strand_id
1 'polypeptide(L)'
;QVRNTVSGIHSIRDDDLAAIAKGNELCNRYTLDTISAGVAIGFAMECYENGLLTNADTEGIEFRFGNVEAMLKGLEWIAFRKNRLGDLLAEGVKRAAEKIGKGAEKFALHVKGQELPMHDPRGKMGQGLSFAVSPTGADHIEAPHDTPFAAPGPMLGRIAPLGLLEPVST
;
A
#
# COMPACT_ATOMS: atom_id res chain seq x y z
N GLN A 1 -16.59 1.86 6.94
CA GLN A 1 -15.35 1.39 7.60
C GLN A 1 -14.39 1.03 6.50
N VAL A 2 -13.52 1.94 6.10
CA VAL A 2 -12.41 1.61 5.21
C VAL A 2 -11.56 0.60 5.97
N ARG A 3 -11.59 -0.66 5.60
CA ARG A 3 -10.60 -1.62 6.09
C ARG A 3 -9.26 -1.07 5.67
N ASN A 4 -8.37 -0.88 6.61
CA ASN A 4 -7.02 -0.39 6.34
C ASN A 4 -6.32 -1.38 5.41
N THR A 5 -6.43 -1.13 4.12
CA THR A 5 -5.63 -1.79 3.11
C THR A 5 -4.24 -1.17 3.14
N VAL A 6 -3.67 -1.17 4.34
CA VAL A 6 -2.33 -0.67 4.50
C VAL A 6 -1.42 -1.83 4.20
N SER A 7 -0.83 -1.72 3.07
CA SER A 7 0.37 -2.30 2.60
C SER A 7 0.36 -3.70 2.10
N GLY A 8 0.73 -3.77 0.91
CA GLY A 8 1.55 -4.82 0.35
C GLY A 8 0.98 -6.22 0.56
N ILE A 9 1.77 -7.14 0.24
CA ILE A 9 1.59 -8.60 0.37
C ILE A 9 1.06 -9.05 1.75
N HIS A 10 1.26 -8.25 2.82
CA HIS A 10 0.77 -8.53 4.17
C HIS A 10 -0.75 -8.37 4.40
N SER A 11 -1.50 -7.81 3.46
CA SER A 11 -2.96 -7.73 3.58
C SER A 11 -3.67 -9.07 3.34
N ILE A 12 -2.89 -10.09 3.01
CA ILE A 12 -3.36 -11.45 2.76
C ILE A 12 -2.99 -12.28 3.96
N ARG A 13 -3.95 -12.68 4.76
CA ARG A 13 -3.84 -13.54 5.94
C ARG A 13 -2.44 -13.68 6.53
N ASP A 14 -2.25 -13.21 7.76
CA ASP A 14 -0.99 -13.27 8.54
C ASP A 14 -0.45 -14.70 8.77
N ASP A 15 -1.21 -15.71 8.39
CA ASP A 15 -0.90 -17.14 8.62
C ASP A 15 -0.28 -17.85 7.41
N ASP A 16 -0.26 -17.24 6.20
CA ASP A 16 0.37 -17.83 5.02
C ASP A 16 1.71 -17.16 4.67
N LEU A 17 2.71 -17.41 5.50
CA LEU A 17 4.07 -16.91 5.29
C LEU A 17 4.68 -17.37 3.96
N ALA A 18 4.33 -18.59 3.50
CA ALA A 18 4.83 -19.11 2.22
C ALA A 18 4.29 -18.31 1.04
N ALA A 19 3.00 -17.93 1.07
CA ALA A 19 2.41 -17.07 0.06
C ALA A 19 3.04 -15.66 0.06
N ILE A 20 3.28 -15.08 1.24
CA ILE A 20 3.94 -13.79 1.39
C ILE A 20 5.37 -13.84 0.82
N ALA A 21 6.15 -14.85 1.18
CA ALA A 21 7.50 -15.05 0.67
C ALA A 21 7.51 -15.24 -0.86
N LYS A 22 6.55 -15.98 -1.40
CA LYS A 22 6.40 -16.16 -2.84
C LYS A 22 6.03 -14.87 -3.55
N GLY A 23 5.13 -14.08 -3.00
CA GLY A 23 4.77 -12.78 -3.54
C GLY A 23 5.96 -11.80 -3.57
N ASN A 24 6.75 -11.76 -2.49
CA ASN A 24 7.99 -10.96 -2.45
C ASN A 24 9.02 -11.44 -3.50
N GLU A 25 9.20 -12.75 -3.64
CA GLU A 25 10.09 -13.33 -4.66
C GLU A 25 9.65 -12.92 -6.08
N LEU A 26 8.34 -12.97 -6.36
CA LEU A 26 7.81 -12.56 -7.66
C LEU A 26 8.00 -11.06 -7.92
N CYS A 27 7.77 -10.20 -6.93
CA CYS A 27 8.06 -8.77 -7.07
C CYS A 27 9.53 -8.53 -7.43
N ASN A 28 10.47 -9.16 -6.71
CA ASN A 28 11.89 -9.05 -7.00
C ASN A 28 12.23 -9.56 -8.42
N ARG A 29 11.68 -10.69 -8.81
CA ARG A 29 11.90 -11.29 -10.14
C ARG A 29 11.37 -10.42 -11.26
N TYR A 30 10.23 -9.77 -11.06
CA TYR A 30 9.56 -8.95 -12.06
C TYR A 30 9.92 -7.47 -11.96
N THR A 31 10.84 -7.11 -11.05
CA THR A 31 11.25 -5.71 -10.81
C THR A 31 10.08 -4.78 -10.44
N LEU A 32 9.13 -5.30 -9.66
CA LEU A 32 8.01 -4.55 -9.12
C LEU A 32 8.38 -4.00 -7.74
N ASP A 33 7.97 -2.78 -7.45
CA ASP A 33 7.95 -2.29 -6.08
C ASP A 33 6.92 -3.07 -5.26
N THR A 34 7.36 -3.64 -4.13
CA THR A 34 6.52 -4.53 -3.30
C THR A 34 5.41 -3.77 -2.60
N ILE A 35 5.60 -2.49 -2.31
CA ILE A 35 4.60 -1.64 -1.66
C ILE A 35 3.51 -1.29 -2.66
N SER A 36 3.88 -0.67 -3.78
CA SER A 36 2.92 -0.25 -4.81
C SER A 36 2.15 -1.42 -5.40
N ALA A 37 2.83 -2.54 -5.71
CA ALA A 37 2.16 -3.73 -6.23
C ALA A 37 1.14 -4.31 -5.23
N GLY A 38 1.52 -4.38 -3.95
CA GLY A 38 0.62 -4.87 -2.92
C GLY A 38 -0.57 -3.95 -2.67
N VAL A 39 -0.34 -2.63 -2.64
CA VAL A 39 -1.43 -1.65 -2.50
C VAL A 39 -2.36 -1.70 -3.71
N ALA A 40 -1.83 -1.85 -4.93
CA ALA A 40 -2.64 -1.99 -6.13
C ALA A 40 -3.52 -3.25 -6.12
N ILE A 41 -2.98 -4.38 -5.64
CA ILE A 41 -3.77 -5.61 -5.47
C ILE A 41 -4.83 -5.43 -4.37
N GLY A 42 -4.47 -4.86 -3.23
CA GLY A 42 -5.42 -4.56 -2.16
C GLY A 42 -6.55 -3.63 -2.62
N PHE A 43 -6.22 -2.60 -3.39
CA PHE A 43 -7.21 -1.74 -4.03
C PHE A 43 -8.16 -2.51 -4.95
N ALA A 44 -7.64 -3.43 -5.77
CA ALA A 44 -8.47 -4.27 -6.62
C ALA A 44 -9.39 -5.20 -5.80
N MET A 45 -8.88 -5.77 -4.70
CA MET A 45 -9.69 -6.58 -3.77
C MET A 45 -10.82 -5.77 -3.13
N GLU A 46 -10.53 -4.56 -2.66
CA GLU A 46 -11.53 -3.64 -2.12
C GLU A 46 -12.58 -3.28 -3.18
N CYS A 47 -12.16 -2.97 -4.40
CA CYS A 47 -13.08 -2.70 -5.51
C CYS A 47 -13.96 -3.92 -5.84
N TYR A 48 -13.40 -5.12 -5.80
CA TYR A 48 -14.15 -6.34 -6.04
C TYR A 48 -15.18 -6.62 -4.94
N GLU A 49 -14.78 -6.53 -3.67
CA GLU A 49 -15.69 -6.74 -2.54
C GLU A 49 -16.81 -5.70 -2.47
N ASN A 50 -16.61 -4.52 -3.03
CA ASN A 50 -17.62 -3.47 -3.14
C ASN A 50 -18.39 -3.48 -4.48
N GLY A 51 -18.18 -4.50 -5.32
CA GLY A 51 -18.94 -4.69 -6.57
C GLY A 51 -18.57 -3.73 -7.70
N LEU A 52 -17.42 -3.03 -7.60
CA LEU A 52 -16.89 -2.17 -8.67
C LEU A 52 -16.15 -2.97 -9.74
N LEU A 53 -15.59 -4.11 -9.34
CA LEU A 53 -15.02 -5.13 -10.21
C LEU A 53 -15.85 -6.42 -10.07
N THR A 54 -15.90 -7.20 -11.13
CA THR A 54 -16.68 -8.44 -11.23
C THR A 54 -15.80 -9.61 -11.64
N ASN A 55 -16.33 -10.84 -11.58
CA ASN A 55 -15.63 -12.02 -12.10
C ASN A 55 -15.23 -11.89 -13.57
N ALA A 56 -15.94 -11.12 -14.36
CA ALA A 56 -15.55 -10.86 -15.76
C ALA A 56 -14.29 -10.00 -15.85
N ASP A 57 -14.07 -9.07 -14.90
CA ASP A 57 -12.87 -8.24 -14.86
C ASP A 57 -11.65 -9.00 -14.32
N THR A 58 -11.89 -10.06 -13.54
CA THR A 58 -10.86 -10.85 -12.84
C THR A 58 -10.66 -12.25 -13.42
N GLU A 59 -11.14 -12.50 -14.64
CA GLU A 59 -11.06 -13.81 -15.31
C GLU A 59 -11.60 -14.99 -14.46
N GLY A 60 -12.62 -14.70 -13.65
CA GLY A 60 -13.26 -15.69 -12.78
C GLY A 60 -12.60 -15.89 -11.41
N ILE A 61 -11.46 -15.25 -11.15
CA ILE A 61 -10.79 -15.32 -9.85
C ILE A 61 -11.49 -14.37 -8.87
N GLU A 62 -11.86 -14.87 -7.70
CA GLU A 62 -12.42 -14.04 -6.64
C GLU A 62 -11.34 -13.16 -6.00
N PHE A 63 -11.29 -11.88 -6.37
CA PHE A 63 -10.35 -10.91 -5.83
C PHE A 63 -10.78 -10.43 -4.43
N ARG A 64 -10.82 -11.37 -3.47
CA ARG A 64 -11.16 -11.09 -2.07
C ARG A 64 -9.91 -11.08 -1.20
N PHE A 65 -9.98 -10.30 -0.11
CA PHE A 65 -8.92 -10.33 0.90
C PHE A 65 -8.77 -11.76 1.44
N GLY A 66 -7.51 -12.23 1.54
CA GLY A 66 -7.17 -13.58 1.93
C GLY A 66 -7.08 -14.59 0.78
N ASN A 67 -7.34 -14.18 -0.46
CA ASN A 67 -7.16 -15.07 -1.61
C ASN A 67 -5.74 -14.99 -2.16
N VAL A 68 -4.93 -15.99 -1.81
CA VAL A 68 -3.54 -16.13 -2.27
C VAL A 68 -3.42 -16.22 -3.79
N GLU A 69 -4.34 -16.94 -4.45
CA GLU A 69 -4.33 -17.07 -5.92
C GLU A 69 -4.52 -15.70 -6.57
N ALA A 70 -5.48 -14.91 -6.10
CA ALA A 70 -5.73 -13.56 -6.60
C ALA A 70 -4.49 -12.67 -6.46
N MET A 71 -3.77 -12.77 -5.33
CA MET A 71 -2.53 -12.05 -5.11
C MET A 71 -1.45 -12.44 -6.13
N LEU A 72 -1.13 -13.72 -6.21
CA LEU A 72 -0.03 -14.20 -7.05
C LEU A 72 -0.32 -13.96 -8.54
N LYS A 73 -1.57 -14.16 -8.97
CA LYS A 73 -2.01 -13.83 -10.33
C LYS A 73 -2.03 -12.34 -10.59
N GLY A 74 -2.47 -11.55 -9.62
CA GLY A 74 -2.44 -10.08 -9.71
C GLY A 74 -1.03 -9.54 -9.94
N LEU A 75 -0.02 -10.04 -9.23
CA LEU A 75 1.38 -9.68 -9.45
C LEU A 75 1.84 -10.00 -10.88
N GLU A 76 1.50 -11.20 -11.38
CA GLU A 76 1.82 -11.59 -12.74
C GLU A 76 1.12 -10.69 -13.78
N TRP A 77 -0.16 -10.39 -13.55
CA TRP A 77 -0.92 -9.52 -14.46
C TRP A 77 -0.38 -8.08 -14.47
N ILE A 78 -0.01 -7.53 -13.33
CA ILE A 78 0.63 -6.21 -13.24
C ILE A 78 1.96 -6.21 -14.02
N ALA A 79 2.84 -7.18 -13.73
CA ALA A 79 4.17 -7.25 -14.31
C ALA A 79 4.16 -7.32 -15.84
N PHE A 80 3.24 -8.09 -16.40
CA PHE A 80 3.17 -8.38 -17.84
C PHE A 80 2.00 -7.70 -18.55
N ARG A 81 1.20 -6.89 -17.86
CA ARG A 81 0.00 -6.23 -18.40
C ARG A 81 -0.91 -7.23 -19.14
N LYS A 82 -1.09 -8.44 -18.57
CA LYS A 82 -1.67 -9.59 -19.27
C LYS A 82 -3.13 -9.43 -19.64
N ASN A 83 -3.89 -8.67 -18.88
CA ASN A 83 -5.30 -8.42 -19.12
C ASN A 83 -5.66 -6.97 -18.78
N ARG A 84 -6.95 -6.60 -18.98
CA ARG A 84 -7.41 -5.24 -18.69
C ARG A 84 -7.14 -4.83 -17.24
N LEU A 85 -7.37 -5.72 -16.27
CA LEU A 85 -7.15 -5.39 -14.86
C LEU A 85 -5.66 -5.19 -14.55
N GLY A 86 -4.81 -6.10 -15.03
CA GLY A 86 -3.36 -5.99 -14.88
C GLY A 86 -2.80 -4.72 -15.51
N ASP A 87 -3.29 -4.35 -16.69
CA ASP A 87 -2.88 -3.10 -17.37
C ASP A 87 -3.33 -1.86 -16.59
N LEU A 88 -4.54 -1.88 -16.02
CA LEU A 88 -5.03 -0.80 -15.17
C LEU A 88 -4.19 -0.64 -13.89
N LEU A 89 -3.93 -1.75 -13.18
CA LEU A 89 -3.19 -1.74 -11.93
C LEU A 89 -1.71 -1.38 -12.10
N ALA A 90 -1.13 -1.71 -13.25
CA ALA A 90 0.24 -1.34 -13.59
C ALA A 90 0.47 0.17 -13.73
N GLU A 91 -0.61 0.95 -13.87
CA GLU A 91 -0.56 2.43 -13.89
C GLU A 91 -0.60 3.06 -12.50
N GLY A 92 -0.72 2.26 -11.45
CA GLY A 92 -0.89 2.69 -10.06
C GLY A 92 -2.35 2.98 -9.70
N VAL A 93 -2.64 2.97 -8.38
CA VAL A 93 -4.02 3.03 -7.87
C VAL A 93 -4.78 4.29 -8.26
N LYS A 94 -4.11 5.44 -8.33
CA LYS A 94 -4.74 6.70 -8.73
C LYS A 94 -5.34 6.60 -10.13
N ARG A 95 -4.52 6.24 -11.12
CA ARG A 95 -4.95 6.14 -12.52
C ARG A 95 -5.91 4.97 -12.74
N ALA A 96 -5.70 3.86 -12.01
CA ALA A 96 -6.63 2.74 -12.05
C ALA A 96 -8.02 3.15 -11.56
N ALA A 97 -8.11 3.87 -10.45
CA ALA A 97 -9.37 4.35 -9.89
C ALA A 97 -10.10 5.32 -10.85
N GLU A 98 -9.37 6.28 -11.42
CA GLU A 98 -9.92 7.20 -12.43
C GLU A 98 -10.54 6.46 -13.63
N LYS A 99 -9.90 5.39 -14.09
CA LYS A 99 -10.37 4.58 -15.22
C LYS A 99 -11.52 3.62 -14.85
N ILE A 100 -11.54 3.07 -13.64
CA ILE A 100 -12.65 2.24 -13.14
C ILE A 100 -13.88 3.11 -12.91
N GLY A 101 -13.68 4.33 -12.37
CA GLY A 101 -14.76 5.25 -12.02
C GLY A 101 -15.65 4.69 -10.91
N LYS A 102 -16.97 5.03 -10.95
CA LYS A 102 -18.00 4.53 -10.02
C LYS A 102 -17.68 4.77 -8.53
N GLY A 103 -16.84 5.76 -8.23
CA GLY A 103 -16.40 6.06 -6.86
C GLY A 103 -15.25 5.18 -6.36
N ALA A 104 -14.49 4.54 -7.25
CA ALA A 104 -13.32 3.74 -6.90
C ALA A 104 -12.21 4.59 -6.25
N GLU A 105 -12.20 5.89 -6.49
CA GLU A 105 -11.22 6.84 -5.96
C GLU A 105 -11.17 6.82 -4.42
N LYS A 106 -12.29 6.52 -3.76
CA LYS A 106 -12.35 6.42 -2.29
C LYS A 106 -11.53 5.27 -1.71
N PHE A 107 -11.17 4.28 -2.54
CA PHE A 107 -10.36 3.13 -2.16
C PHE A 107 -8.89 3.26 -2.60
N ALA A 108 -8.58 4.23 -3.46
CA ALA A 108 -7.24 4.46 -3.97
C ALA A 108 -6.40 5.24 -2.96
N LEU A 109 -5.69 4.53 -2.08
CA LEU A 109 -4.84 5.14 -1.06
C LEU A 109 -3.50 5.57 -1.65
N HIS A 110 -3.34 6.87 -1.84
CA HIS A 110 -2.11 7.46 -2.38
C HIS A 110 -1.91 8.90 -1.91
N VAL A 111 -0.67 9.40 -1.98
CA VAL A 111 -0.36 10.83 -1.89
C VAL A 111 0.39 11.22 -3.16
N LYS A 112 -0.12 12.21 -3.88
CA LYS A 112 0.44 12.70 -5.17
C LYS A 112 0.59 11.62 -6.25
N GLY A 113 -0.12 10.49 -6.13
CA GLY A 113 -0.09 9.37 -7.07
C GLY A 113 0.78 8.21 -6.63
N GLN A 114 1.59 8.37 -5.61
CA GLN A 114 2.37 7.29 -5.00
C GLN A 114 1.54 6.57 -3.95
N GLU A 115 1.49 5.26 -4.01
CA GLU A 115 0.78 4.39 -3.08
C GLU A 115 1.28 4.55 -1.65
N LEU A 116 0.34 4.50 -0.69
CA LEU A 116 0.64 4.70 0.72
C LEU A 116 1.31 3.46 1.32
N PRO A 117 2.52 3.57 1.90
CA PRO A 117 3.14 2.46 2.64
C PRO A 117 2.42 2.19 3.97
N MET A 118 2.81 1.13 4.69
CA MET A 118 2.20 0.70 5.97
C MET A 118 2.36 1.67 7.15
N HIS A 119 2.30 2.95 6.89
CA HIS A 119 2.45 3.98 7.91
C HIS A 119 1.25 4.92 7.84
N ASP A 120 0.16 4.48 8.50
CA ASP A 120 -1.08 5.25 8.54
C ASP A 120 -0.84 6.61 9.18
N PRO A 121 -1.05 7.73 8.48
CA PRO A 121 -0.82 9.07 9.00
C PRO A 121 -1.74 9.44 10.17
N ARG A 122 -2.82 8.69 10.39
CA ARG A 122 -3.70 8.87 11.56
C ARG A 122 -3.07 8.35 12.85
N GLY A 123 -2.18 7.36 12.72
CA GLY A 123 -1.40 6.81 13.85
C GLY A 123 0.05 7.27 13.88
N LYS A 124 0.53 7.93 12.83
CA LYS A 124 1.90 8.45 12.70
C LYS A 124 1.87 9.84 12.09
N MET A 125 1.60 10.85 12.93
CA MET A 125 1.36 12.23 12.47
C MET A 125 2.59 12.86 11.81
N GLY A 126 3.80 12.60 12.31
CA GLY A 126 5.04 13.08 11.71
C GLY A 126 5.25 12.49 10.31
N GLN A 127 4.95 11.21 10.14
CA GLN A 127 4.97 10.58 8.82
C GLN A 127 3.89 11.17 7.90
N GLY A 128 2.71 11.49 8.44
CA GLY A 128 1.65 12.17 7.71
C GLY A 128 2.06 13.56 7.20
N LEU A 129 2.76 14.33 8.05
CA LEU A 129 3.34 15.61 7.65
C LEU A 129 4.39 15.42 6.54
N SER A 130 5.27 14.41 6.69
CA SER A 130 6.25 14.07 5.65
C SER A 130 5.57 13.80 4.31
N PHE A 131 4.55 12.95 4.26
CA PHE A 131 3.79 12.67 3.03
C PHE A 131 3.18 13.92 2.41
N ALA A 132 2.68 14.84 3.22
CA ALA A 132 2.05 16.07 2.74
C ALA A 132 3.04 17.01 2.07
N VAL A 133 4.25 17.16 2.64
CA VAL A 133 5.25 18.11 2.17
C VAL A 133 6.26 17.50 1.19
N SER A 134 6.44 16.18 1.20
CA SER A 134 7.35 15.47 0.29
C SER A 134 7.05 15.79 -1.17
N PRO A 135 8.04 16.07 -2.01
CA PRO A 135 7.86 16.27 -3.43
C PRO A 135 7.39 15.00 -4.15
N THR A 136 7.75 13.83 -3.64
CA THR A 136 7.40 12.52 -4.22
C THR A 136 6.05 11.98 -3.73
N GLY A 137 5.55 12.43 -2.60
CA GLY A 137 4.28 11.99 -2.04
C GLY A 137 4.44 11.00 -0.87
N ALA A 138 3.87 9.80 -0.98
CA ALA A 138 3.84 8.84 0.13
C ALA A 138 5.15 8.07 0.31
N ASP A 139 6.29 8.75 0.26
CA ASP A 139 7.59 8.14 0.53
C ASP A 139 7.89 8.15 2.05
N HIS A 140 8.00 6.95 2.64
CA HIS A 140 8.27 6.78 4.07
C HIS A 140 9.76 6.80 4.42
N ILE A 141 10.64 6.98 3.44
CA ILE A 141 12.10 7.02 3.63
C ILE A 141 12.62 8.46 3.76
N GLU A 142 11.89 9.45 3.26
CA GLU A 142 12.32 10.86 3.27
C GLU A 142 12.40 11.49 4.66
N ALA A 143 11.70 10.92 5.66
CA ALA A 143 11.76 11.41 7.03
C ALA A 143 11.87 10.26 8.04
N PRO A 144 12.44 10.52 9.22
CA PRO A 144 12.42 9.55 10.32
C PRO A 144 10.98 9.22 10.72
N HIS A 145 10.75 7.95 11.07
CA HIS A 145 9.47 7.51 11.61
C HIS A 145 9.20 8.10 13.01
N ASP A 146 7.94 8.28 13.37
CA ASP A 146 7.52 8.77 14.69
C ASP A 146 7.94 7.84 15.83
N THR A 147 7.89 6.53 15.61
CA THR A 147 8.13 5.50 16.64
C THR A 147 9.42 5.68 17.45
N PRO A 148 10.59 6.02 16.86
CA PRO A 148 11.82 6.24 17.61
C PRO A 148 11.78 7.46 18.55
N PHE A 149 10.79 8.35 18.38
CA PHE A 149 10.62 9.56 19.19
C PHE A 149 9.44 9.46 20.16
N ALA A 150 8.70 8.37 20.15
CA ALA A 150 7.50 8.17 21.00
C ALA A 150 7.84 7.85 22.46
N ALA A 151 9.09 7.55 22.77
CA ALA A 151 9.57 7.27 24.12
C ALA A 151 11.00 7.77 24.34
N PRO A 152 11.43 8.01 25.60
CA PRO A 152 12.81 8.32 25.88
C PRO A 152 13.78 7.28 25.30
N GLY A 153 14.80 7.74 24.58
CA GLY A 153 15.74 6.84 23.91
C GLY A 153 16.82 7.58 23.12
N PRO A 154 17.71 6.84 22.46
CA PRO A 154 18.85 7.43 21.75
C PRO A 154 18.48 8.48 20.70
N MET A 155 17.34 8.29 20.01
CA MET A 155 16.92 9.25 18.97
C MET A 155 16.46 10.56 19.57
N LEU A 156 15.67 10.52 20.67
CA LEU A 156 15.27 11.72 21.37
C LEU A 156 16.49 12.47 21.95
N GLY A 157 17.47 11.72 22.48
CA GLY A 157 18.74 12.28 22.96
C GLY A 157 19.55 12.99 21.86
N ARG A 158 19.46 12.57 20.62
CA ARG A 158 20.16 13.22 19.49
C ARG A 158 19.60 14.61 19.16
N ILE A 159 18.32 14.82 19.39
CA ILE A 159 17.64 16.11 19.14
C ILE A 159 17.53 16.98 20.37
N ALA A 160 17.97 16.50 21.53
CA ALA A 160 18.03 17.28 22.79
C ALA A 160 18.72 18.65 22.67
N PRO A 161 19.85 18.80 21.92
CA PRO A 161 20.48 20.10 21.70
C PRO A 161 19.59 21.13 21.00
N LEU A 162 18.50 20.68 20.34
CA LEU A 162 17.51 21.56 19.71
C LEU A 162 16.39 21.96 20.68
N GLY A 163 16.48 21.57 21.95
CA GLY A 163 15.44 21.82 22.96
C GLY A 163 14.22 20.87 22.86
N LEU A 164 14.30 19.83 22.05
CA LEU A 164 13.23 18.85 21.83
C LEU A 164 13.45 17.64 22.75
N LEU A 165 12.94 17.72 23.98
CA LEU A 165 13.18 16.73 25.03
C LEU A 165 11.94 15.86 25.32
N GLU A 166 10.76 16.28 24.87
CA GLU A 166 9.52 15.57 25.15
C GLU A 166 9.22 14.55 24.04
N PRO A 167 8.82 13.33 24.41
CA PRO A 167 8.36 12.35 23.43
C PRO A 167 7.14 12.87 22.64
N VAL A 168 7.08 12.55 21.36
CA VAL A 168 5.91 12.86 20.53
C VAL A 168 4.77 11.90 20.84
N SER A 169 3.55 12.41 20.88
CA SER A 169 2.36 11.55 20.98
C SER A 169 2.15 10.83 19.64
N THR A 170 1.97 9.54 19.69
CA THR A 170 1.62 8.68 18.53
C THR A 170 0.19 8.25 18.59
#